data_92474d35d3f445518cd317714b36bf4e
#
_entry.id   92474d35d3f445518cd317714b36bf4e
#
_cell.length_a   1.000
_cell.length_b   1.000
_cell.length_c   1.000
_cell.angle_alpha   90.00
_cell.angle_beta   90.00
_cell.angle_gamma   90.00
#
_symmetry.space_group_name_H-M   'P 1'
#
loop_
_entity.id
_entity.type
_entity.pdbx_description
1 polymer ?
#
loop_
_entity_poly.entity_id
_entity_poly.type
_entity_poly.pdbx_seq_one_letter_code
_entity_poly.pdbx_strand_id
1 'polypeptide(L)'
;TYLKARCIYGDVSQYTGPNGLQAANHLTDCLKELGIKMYRFKTGTPARVDRKTVDFSKMEEQFGDERVVPFSFTTNPDDVQIDQASCWLTYTNETTHEIIRANLDRSPLYSGMIEGTGPRYCPSIEDKVVKFADKKRHQVFLEPEGLETDEMYIGGMSSSLPEDVQYAMYRSVPGL
;
A
#
# COMPACT_ATOMS: atom_id res chain seq x y z
N THR A 1 -11.44 2.38 10.29
CA THR A 1 -12.16 1.11 10.14
C THR A 1 -13.04 1.15 8.90
N TYR A 2 -13.11 0.04 8.16
CA TYR A 2 -13.94 -0.07 6.96
C TYR A 2 -15.31 -0.68 7.27
N LEU A 3 -16.33 -0.28 6.51
CA LEU A 3 -17.67 -0.84 6.60
C LEU A 3 -17.67 -2.27 6.05
N LYS A 4 -18.10 -3.25 6.88
CA LYS A 4 -18.10 -4.70 6.51
C LYS A 4 -16.78 -5.12 5.84
N ALA A 5 -15.66 -4.75 6.48
CA ALA A 5 -14.31 -4.98 5.96
C ALA A 5 -14.03 -6.47 5.74
N ARG A 6 -13.23 -6.74 4.71
CA ARG A 6 -12.68 -8.06 4.41
C ARG A 6 -11.27 -7.89 3.90
N CYS A 7 -10.31 -8.50 4.57
CA CYS A 7 -8.89 -8.51 4.17
C CYS A 7 -8.59 -9.82 3.45
N ILE A 8 -7.98 -9.73 2.27
CA ILE A 8 -7.72 -10.89 1.41
C ILE A 8 -6.28 -10.82 0.91
N TYR A 9 -5.53 -11.91 1.08
CA TYR A 9 -4.21 -12.12 0.50
C TYR A 9 -3.97 -13.62 0.30
N GLY A 10 -3.52 -14.05 -0.87
CA GLY A 10 -3.45 -15.45 -1.22
C GLY A 10 -4.77 -16.17 -0.96
N ASP A 11 -4.72 -17.28 -0.26
CA ASP A 11 -5.90 -18.07 0.12
C ASP A 11 -6.54 -17.61 1.43
N VAL A 12 -5.99 -16.57 2.07
CA VAL A 12 -6.47 -16.06 3.35
C VAL A 12 -7.55 -15.02 3.14
N SER A 13 -8.67 -15.19 3.81
CA SER A 13 -9.78 -14.23 3.82
C SER A 13 -10.29 -14.03 5.25
N GLN A 14 -10.17 -12.81 5.76
CA GLN A 14 -10.54 -12.44 7.12
C GLN A 14 -11.58 -11.32 7.11
N TYR A 15 -12.64 -11.46 7.86
CA TYR A 15 -13.67 -10.43 8.04
C TYR A 15 -13.31 -9.49 9.17
N THR A 16 -12.17 -8.81 9.01
CA THR A 16 -11.62 -7.84 9.97
C THR A 16 -11.33 -6.52 9.29
N GLY A 17 -11.21 -5.44 10.07
CA GLY A 17 -10.59 -4.21 9.63
C GLY A 17 -9.06 -4.35 9.54
N PRO A 18 -8.35 -3.26 9.17
CA PRO A 18 -6.89 -3.25 9.11
C PRO A 18 -6.28 -3.56 10.49
N ASN A 19 -5.08 -4.18 10.49
CA ASN A 19 -4.35 -4.56 11.70
C ASN A 19 -5.15 -5.44 12.69
N GLY A 20 -6.02 -6.32 12.17
CA GLY A 20 -6.85 -7.19 13.00
C GLY A 20 -7.96 -6.47 13.79
N LEU A 21 -8.17 -5.18 13.57
CA LEU A 21 -9.23 -4.43 14.22
C LEU A 21 -10.61 -4.91 13.75
N GLN A 22 -11.62 -4.73 14.60
CA GLN A 22 -12.98 -5.11 14.27
C GLN A 22 -13.54 -4.26 13.12
N ALA A 23 -14.19 -4.90 12.15
CA ALA A 23 -14.90 -4.21 11.09
C ALA A 23 -16.15 -3.50 11.62
N ALA A 24 -16.53 -2.36 11.00
CA ALA A 24 -17.76 -1.65 11.31
C ALA A 24 -18.94 -2.31 10.57
N ASN A 25 -19.57 -3.30 11.20
CA ASN A 25 -20.62 -4.09 10.55
C ASN A 25 -22.00 -3.42 10.60
N HIS A 26 -22.40 -2.89 11.78
CA HIS A 26 -23.76 -2.40 12.02
C HIS A 26 -24.07 -1.09 11.29
N LEU A 27 -23.10 -0.19 11.15
CA LEU A 27 -23.31 1.10 10.46
C LEU A 27 -23.78 0.93 9.01
N THR A 28 -23.31 -0.10 8.32
CA THR A 28 -23.77 -0.41 6.95
C THR A 28 -25.27 -0.70 6.93
N ASP A 29 -25.78 -1.43 7.90
CA ASP A 29 -27.19 -1.80 7.96
C ASP A 29 -28.05 -0.59 8.31
N CYS A 30 -27.65 0.23 9.28
CA CYS A 30 -28.29 1.52 9.58
C CYS A 30 -28.36 2.45 8.36
N LEU A 31 -27.26 2.57 7.60
CA LEU A 31 -27.24 3.41 6.40
C LEU A 31 -28.21 2.90 5.32
N LYS A 32 -28.35 1.58 5.15
CA LYS A 32 -29.32 0.98 4.24
C LYS A 32 -30.75 1.21 4.69
N GLU A 33 -31.04 1.10 5.98
CA GLU A 33 -32.36 1.40 6.55
C GLU A 33 -32.77 2.86 6.33
N LEU A 34 -31.81 3.78 6.30
CA LEU A 34 -32.02 5.19 5.93
C LEU A 34 -32.13 5.42 4.42
N GLY A 35 -32.17 4.37 3.60
CA GLY A 35 -32.30 4.45 2.16
C GLY A 35 -31.01 4.79 1.41
N ILE A 36 -29.86 4.77 2.07
CA ILE A 36 -28.57 5.05 1.42
C ILE A 36 -28.13 3.82 0.62
N LYS A 37 -27.88 4.02 -0.67
CA LYS A 37 -27.42 2.95 -1.57
C LYS A 37 -25.95 2.65 -1.31
N MET A 38 -25.67 1.39 -0.97
CA MET A 38 -24.33 0.93 -0.64
C MET A 38 -23.73 0.07 -1.76
N TYR A 39 -22.45 0.26 -2.02
CA TYR A 39 -21.68 -0.50 -3.01
C TYR A 39 -20.44 -1.11 -2.36
N ARG A 40 -20.00 -2.26 -2.92
CA ARG A 40 -18.72 -2.86 -2.52
C ARG A 40 -17.59 -2.20 -3.31
N PHE A 41 -16.62 -1.65 -2.57
CA PHE A 41 -15.35 -1.17 -3.12
C PHE A 41 -14.20 -2.06 -2.67
N LYS A 42 -13.16 -2.11 -3.47
CA LYS A 42 -11.88 -2.72 -3.12
C LYS A 42 -10.77 -1.67 -3.15
N THR A 43 -9.79 -1.83 -2.29
CA THR A 43 -8.53 -1.11 -2.33
C THR A 43 -7.41 -2.05 -1.93
N GLY A 44 -6.16 -1.70 -2.19
CA GLY A 44 -5.01 -2.47 -1.78
C GLY A 44 -4.11 -1.67 -0.85
N THR A 45 -3.33 -2.38 -0.06
CA THR A 45 -2.26 -1.81 0.77
C THR A 45 -1.04 -2.72 0.68
N PRO A 46 0.19 -2.19 0.77
CA PRO A 46 1.39 -3.01 0.85
C PRO A 46 1.58 -3.58 2.26
N ALA A 47 2.42 -4.60 2.38
CA ALA A 47 2.95 -4.99 3.68
C ALA A 47 3.81 -3.86 4.26
N ARG A 48 3.88 -3.78 5.59
CA ARG A 48 4.80 -2.88 6.30
C ARG A 48 6.10 -3.62 6.57
N VAL A 49 7.18 -2.85 6.68
CA VAL A 49 8.49 -3.38 7.06
C VAL A 49 9.03 -2.65 8.29
N ASP A 50 9.85 -3.34 9.06
CA ASP A 50 10.57 -2.74 10.18
C ASP A 50 11.74 -1.91 9.64
N ARG A 51 11.79 -0.61 9.96
CA ARG A 51 12.85 0.33 9.58
C ARG A 51 14.26 -0.20 9.87
N LYS A 52 14.43 -0.96 10.95
CA LYS A 52 15.72 -1.53 11.37
C LYS A 52 16.24 -2.61 10.42
N THR A 53 15.37 -3.17 9.57
CA THR A 53 15.75 -4.18 8.58
C THR A 53 16.09 -3.59 7.22
N VAL A 54 15.89 -2.28 7.03
CA VAL A 54 16.06 -1.59 5.75
C VAL A 54 17.51 -1.10 5.58
N ASP A 55 18.10 -1.41 4.43
CA ASP A 55 19.40 -0.87 4.02
C ASP A 55 19.22 0.40 3.17
N PHE A 56 19.12 1.53 3.84
CA PHE A 56 18.93 2.84 3.20
C PHE A 56 20.08 3.26 2.29
N SER A 57 21.26 2.67 2.42
CA SER A 57 22.41 2.99 1.54
C SER A 57 22.17 2.61 0.08
N LYS A 58 21.17 1.76 -0.18
CA LYS A 58 20.74 1.32 -1.53
C LYS A 58 19.56 2.12 -2.09
N MET A 59 19.17 3.19 -1.41
CA MET A 59 18.00 4.00 -1.74
C MET A 59 18.37 5.46 -1.88
N GLU A 60 17.55 6.22 -2.58
CA GLU A 60 17.67 7.66 -2.72
C GLU A 60 16.79 8.36 -1.70
N GLU A 61 17.39 9.17 -0.84
CA GLU A 61 16.64 9.94 0.14
C GLU A 61 15.87 11.08 -0.54
N GLN A 62 14.59 11.20 -0.23
CA GLN A 62 13.69 12.24 -0.70
C GLN A 62 13.34 13.14 0.48
N PHE A 63 13.95 14.30 0.50
CA PHE A 63 13.71 15.31 1.53
C PHE A 63 12.37 16.00 1.33
N GLY A 64 11.85 16.60 2.41
CA GLY A 64 10.73 17.54 2.33
C GLY A 64 11.11 18.85 1.64
N ASP A 65 10.13 19.71 1.43
CA ASP A 65 10.33 21.02 0.82
C ASP A 65 11.23 21.90 1.70
N GLU A 66 12.16 22.66 1.10
CA GLU A 66 13.01 23.64 1.82
C GLU A 66 12.15 24.68 2.57
N ARG A 67 11.04 25.06 1.97
CA ARG A 67 10.04 25.93 2.59
C ARG A 67 8.70 25.20 2.66
N VAL A 68 8.22 25.01 3.86
CA VAL A 68 6.89 24.41 4.09
C VAL A 68 5.81 25.29 3.51
N VAL A 69 4.98 24.72 2.63
CA VAL A 69 3.77 25.37 2.11
C VAL A 69 2.56 24.81 2.85
N PRO A 70 1.93 25.56 3.77
CA PRO A 70 0.78 25.10 4.52
C PRO A 70 -0.41 24.80 3.59
N PHE A 71 -1.23 23.83 3.96
CA PHE A 71 -2.50 23.57 3.27
C PHE A 71 -3.58 24.64 3.55
N SER A 72 -3.43 25.41 4.63
CA SER A 72 -4.35 26.49 5.00
C SER A 72 -3.90 27.82 4.42
N PHE A 73 -4.79 28.54 3.76
CA PHE A 73 -4.54 29.88 3.27
C PHE A 73 -4.36 30.94 4.37
N THR A 74 -4.76 30.62 5.62
CA THR A 74 -4.65 31.54 6.76
C THR A 74 -3.41 31.27 7.62
N THR A 75 -2.67 30.19 7.36
CA THR A 75 -1.42 29.89 8.07
C THR A 75 -0.26 30.59 7.37
N ASN A 76 0.49 31.39 8.11
CA ASN A 76 1.72 31.97 7.58
C ASN A 76 2.82 30.89 7.48
N PRO A 77 3.41 30.65 6.30
CA PRO A 77 4.46 29.66 6.13
C PRO A 77 5.65 29.84 7.07
N ASP A 78 5.97 31.08 7.42
CA ASP A 78 7.14 31.40 8.25
C ASP A 78 6.93 31.02 9.75
N ASP A 79 5.66 30.80 10.14
CA ASP A 79 5.32 30.34 11.50
C ASP A 79 5.33 28.79 11.61
N VAL A 80 5.51 28.07 10.49
CA VAL A 80 5.51 26.61 10.48
C VAL A 80 6.93 26.09 10.65
N GLN A 81 7.23 25.60 11.86
CA GLN A 81 8.50 24.96 12.19
C GLN A 81 8.23 23.50 12.53
N ILE A 82 8.53 22.60 11.59
CA ILE A 82 8.38 21.16 11.76
C ILE A 82 9.66 20.45 11.31
N ASP A 83 10.05 19.43 12.03
CA ASP A 83 11.07 18.48 11.58
C ASP A 83 10.42 17.56 10.55
N GLN A 84 10.80 17.72 9.29
CA GLN A 84 10.26 16.92 8.20
C GLN A 84 10.92 15.54 8.17
N ALA A 85 10.10 14.49 8.08
CA ALA A 85 10.60 13.14 7.86
C ALA A 85 10.87 12.91 6.37
N SER A 86 12.03 12.33 6.04
CA SER A 86 12.34 11.93 4.68
C SER A 86 11.60 10.65 4.28
N CYS A 87 11.26 10.55 2.99
CA CYS A 87 10.93 9.30 2.33
C CYS A 87 12.16 8.75 1.62
N TRP A 88 12.10 7.49 1.19
CA TRP A 88 13.21 6.84 0.50
C TRP A 88 12.72 6.19 -0.78
N LEU A 89 13.40 6.47 -1.89
CA LEU A 89 13.06 5.95 -3.20
C LEU A 89 13.97 4.77 -3.56
N THR A 90 13.36 3.66 -3.93
CA THR A 90 13.99 2.51 -4.58
C THR A 90 13.14 2.02 -5.75
N TYR A 91 13.48 0.88 -6.33
CA TYR A 91 12.80 0.36 -7.51
C TYR A 91 12.67 -1.15 -7.44
N THR A 92 11.56 -1.67 -8.00
CA THR A 92 11.51 -3.09 -8.38
C THR A 92 12.55 -3.37 -9.46
N ASN A 93 12.81 -4.64 -9.70
CA ASN A 93 13.72 -5.11 -10.75
C ASN A 93 13.11 -6.31 -11.51
N GLU A 94 13.84 -6.85 -12.47
CA GLU A 94 13.34 -7.97 -13.28
C GLU A 94 13.07 -9.21 -12.41
N THR A 95 13.91 -9.50 -11.40
CA THR A 95 13.68 -10.62 -10.47
C THR A 95 12.35 -10.42 -9.70
N THR A 96 12.07 -9.20 -9.24
CA THR A 96 10.79 -8.88 -8.60
C THR A 96 9.62 -9.16 -9.55
N HIS A 97 9.75 -8.75 -10.81
CA HIS A 97 8.70 -8.95 -11.81
C HIS A 97 8.52 -10.43 -12.19
N GLU A 98 9.59 -11.19 -12.26
CA GLU A 98 9.54 -12.65 -12.51
C GLU A 98 8.83 -13.38 -11.38
N ILE A 99 9.14 -13.05 -10.12
CA ILE A 99 8.45 -13.62 -8.95
C ILE A 99 6.95 -13.35 -9.03
N ILE A 100 6.57 -12.12 -9.35
CA ILE A 100 5.16 -11.74 -9.47
C ILE A 100 4.48 -12.49 -10.62
N ARG A 101 5.08 -12.49 -11.82
CA ARG A 101 4.52 -13.16 -13.00
C ARG A 101 4.32 -14.66 -12.79
N ALA A 102 5.26 -15.30 -12.10
CA ALA A 102 5.21 -16.74 -11.82
C ALA A 102 4.11 -17.13 -10.80
N ASN A 103 3.49 -16.15 -10.13
CA ASN A 103 2.51 -16.39 -9.08
C ASN A 103 1.17 -15.65 -9.30
N LEU A 104 0.91 -15.17 -10.52
CA LEU A 104 -0.35 -14.46 -10.82
C LEU A 104 -1.59 -15.34 -10.62
N ASP A 105 -1.48 -16.62 -10.89
CA ASP A 105 -2.54 -17.61 -10.66
C ASP A 105 -2.92 -17.76 -9.18
N ARG A 106 -2.00 -17.42 -8.27
CA ARG A 106 -2.20 -17.43 -6.82
C ARG A 106 -2.74 -16.08 -6.28
N SER A 107 -2.91 -15.08 -7.15
CA SER A 107 -3.42 -13.76 -6.74
C SER A 107 -4.95 -13.75 -6.66
N PRO A 108 -5.55 -13.41 -5.51
CA PRO A 108 -6.99 -13.22 -5.37
C PRO A 108 -7.58 -12.19 -6.33
N LEU A 109 -6.76 -11.24 -6.78
CA LEU A 109 -7.15 -10.23 -7.76
C LEU A 109 -7.45 -10.87 -9.13
N TYR A 110 -6.66 -11.88 -9.52
CA TYR A 110 -6.77 -12.57 -10.81
C TYR A 110 -7.65 -13.82 -10.75
N SER A 111 -7.81 -14.43 -9.58
CA SER A 111 -8.73 -15.58 -9.38
C SER A 111 -10.20 -15.19 -9.26
N GLY A 112 -10.51 -13.89 -9.15
CA GLY A 112 -11.89 -13.40 -8.96
C GLY A 112 -12.39 -13.47 -7.52
N MET A 113 -11.55 -13.82 -6.55
CA MET A 113 -11.92 -13.82 -5.13
C MET A 113 -12.17 -12.40 -4.58
N ILE A 114 -11.49 -11.41 -5.13
CA ILE A 114 -11.67 -9.99 -4.78
C ILE A 114 -12.75 -9.41 -5.68
N GLU A 115 -13.89 -9.12 -5.08
CA GLU A 115 -15.04 -8.50 -5.73
C GLU A 115 -15.09 -6.99 -5.45
N GLY A 116 -15.67 -6.22 -6.37
CA GLY A 116 -15.95 -4.80 -6.21
C GLY A 116 -15.16 -3.90 -7.14
N THR A 117 -15.48 -2.61 -7.09
CA THR A 117 -14.84 -1.58 -7.91
C THR A 117 -13.60 -1.06 -7.22
N GLY A 118 -12.46 -1.12 -7.91
CA GLY A 118 -11.20 -0.53 -7.44
C GLY A 118 -11.14 0.98 -7.69
N PRO A 119 -10.26 1.70 -6.98
CA PRO A 119 -9.96 3.10 -7.27
C PRO A 119 -9.33 3.24 -8.66
N ARG A 120 -9.58 4.37 -9.33
CA ARG A 120 -9.18 4.56 -10.73
C ARG A 120 -7.67 4.55 -10.95
N TYR A 121 -6.90 5.10 -10.03
CA TYR A 121 -5.45 5.30 -10.17
C TYR A 121 -4.63 4.62 -9.06
N CYS A 122 -5.09 3.49 -8.54
CA CYS A 122 -4.38 2.73 -7.52
C CYS A 122 -4.18 1.27 -7.96
N PRO A 123 -3.34 1.01 -8.98
CA PRO A 123 -3.05 -0.35 -9.40
C PRO A 123 -2.21 -1.07 -8.34
N SER A 124 -2.45 -2.36 -8.15
CA SER A 124 -1.55 -3.23 -7.40
C SER A 124 -0.22 -3.38 -8.14
N ILE A 125 0.79 -3.92 -7.47
CA ILE A 125 2.07 -4.22 -8.13
C ILE A 125 1.89 -5.27 -9.23
N GLU A 126 1.01 -6.26 -9.04
CA GLU A 126 0.64 -7.24 -10.07
C GLU A 126 0.07 -6.56 -11.32
N ASP A 127 -0.85 -5.62 -11.13
CA ASP A 127 -1.42 -4.83 -12.22
C ASP A 127 -0.36 -4.03 -12.97
N LYS A 128 0.60 -3.42 -12.26
CA LYS A 128 1.70 -2.67 -12.88
C LYS A 128 2.57 -3.58 -13.73
N VAL A 129 2.96 -4.74 -13.20
CA VAL A 129 3.83 -5.71 -13.89
C VAL A 129 3.15 -6.30 -15.14
N VAL A 130 1.83 -6.48 -15.10
CA VAL A 130 1.07 -7.01 -16.25
C VAL A 130 0.75 -5.92 -17.26
N LYS A 131 0.20 -4.78 -16.83
CA LYS A 131 -0.25 -3.71 -17.74
C LYS A 131 0.89 -2.90 -18.35
N PHE A 132 2.02 -2.81 -17.65
CA PHE A 132 3.22 -2.10 -18.11
C PHE A 132 4.41 -3.05 -18.21
N ALA A 133 4.21 -4.15 -18.91
CA ALA A 133 5.20 -5.23 -19.05
C ALA A 133 6.51 -4.79 -19.75
N ASP A 134 6.47 -3.69 -20.51
CA ASP A 134 7.62 -3.04 -21.12
C ASP A 134 8.54 -2.32 -20.11
N LYS A 135 8.03 -2.01 -18.92
CA LYS A 135 8.79 -1.34 -17.88
C LYS A 135 9.66 -2.34 -17.11
N LYS A 136 10.96 -2.07 -17.08
CA LYS A 136 11.93 -2.91 -16.37
C LYS A 136 11.92 -2.71 -14.86
N ARG A 137 11.34 -1.61 -14.38
CA ARG A 137 11.26 -1.26 -12.97
C ARG A 137 10.08 -0.33 -12.69
N HIS A 138 9.55 -0.39 -11.46
CA HIS A 138 8.56 0.52 -10.93
C HIS A 138 9.11 1.19 -9.66
N GLN A 139 8.73 2.43 -9.44
CA GLN A 139 9.09 3.17 -8.23
C GLN A 139 8.48 2.54 -6.99
N VAL A 140 9.28 2.50 -5.93
CA VAL A 140 8.90 2.04 -4.59
C VAL A 140 9.34 3.11 -3.61
N PHE A 141 8.39 3.65 -2.85
CA PHE A 141 8.66 4.64 -1.82
C PHE A 141 8.54 4.00 -0.43
N LEU A 142 9.54 4.25 0.40
CA LEU A 142 9.49 3.91 1.81
C LEU A 142 9.14 5.16 2.60
N GLU A 143 8.02 5.11 3.28
CA GLU A 143 7.46 6.25 4.01
C GLU A 143 7.27 5.85 5.48
N PRO A 144 7.80 6.63 6.45
CA PRO A 144 7.52 6.33 7.86
C PRO A 144 6.03 6.46 8.16
N GLU A 145 5.46 5.46 8.82
CA GLU A 145 4.05 5.51 9.27
C GLU A 145 3.84 6.51 10.42
N GLY A 146 4.91 6.88 11.10
CA GLY A 146 4.93 7.87 12.15
C GLY A 146 6.34 8.10 12.71
N LEU A 147 6.51 9.17 13.48
CA LEU A 147 7.81 9.53 14.05
C LEU A 147 8.19 8.63 15.25
N GLU A 148 7.21 8.05 15.91
CA GLU A 148 7.38 7.25 17.13
C GLU A 148 7.31 5.73 16.87
N THR A 149 7.40 5.30 15.59
CA THR A 149 7.34 3.90 15.21
C THR A 149 8.44 3.54 14.21
N ASP A 150 8.89 2.30 14.26
CA ASP A 150 9.80 1.73 13.25
C ASP A 150 9.04 1.19 12.01
N GLU A 151 7.72 1.34 11.95
CA GLU A 151 6.89 0.84 10.87
C GLU A 151 7.01 1.72 9.62
N MET A 152 7.39 1.10 8.49
CA MET A 152 7.53 1.77 7.20
C MET A 152 6.46 1.30 6.23
N TYR A 153 5.77 2.23 5.59
CA TYR A 153 4.86 1.99 4.47
C TYR A 153 5.65 1.84 3.16
N ILE A 154 5.33 0.83 2.36
CA ILE A 154 6.05 0.54 1.12
C ILE A 154 5.18 0.94 -0.09
N GLY A 155 5.15 2.24 -0.35
CA GLY A 155 4.38 2.83 -1.44
C GLY A 155 4.74 2.25 -2.79
N GLY A 156 3.72 1.81 -3.54
CA GLY A 156 3.91 1.21 -4.86
C GLY A 156 3.90 -0.31 -4.90
N MET A 157 3.97 -1.00 -3.73
CA MET A 157 4.02 -2.46 -3.59
C MET A 157 2.71 -3.08 -3.10
N SER A 158 1.59 -2.37 -3.21
CA SER A 158 0.27 -2.90 -2.84
C SER A 158 -0.01 -4.21 -3.58
N SER A 159 -0.35 -5.26 -2.84
CA SER A 159 -0.49 -6.62 -3.37
C SER A 159 -1.52 -7.43 -2.60
N SER A 160 -2.11 -8.41 -3.29
CA SER A 160 -2.92 -9.47 -2.68
C SER A 160 -2.28 -10.86 -2.82
N LEU A 161 -1.06 -10.95 -3.31
CA LEU A 161 -0.32 -12.21 -3.42
C LEU A 161 -0.17 -12.90 -2.06
N PRO A 162 0.01 -14.24 -2.02
CA PRO A 162 0.27 -14.97 -0.79
C PRO A 162 1.52 -14.47 -0.06
N GLU A 163 1.55 -14.68 1.25
CA GLU A 163 2.61 -14.17 2.13
C GLU A 163 4.01 -14.61 1.68
N ASP A 164 4.19 -15.88 1.32
CA ASP A 164 5.48 -16.41 0.84
C ASP A 164 5.98 -15.68 -0.42
N VAL A 165 5.07 -15.35 -1.33
CA VAL A 165 5.38 -14.59 -2.54
C VAL A 165 5.70 -13.14 -2.19
N GLN A 166 4.96 -12.54 -1.25
CA GLN A 166 5.25 -11.19 -0.78
C GLN A 166 6.63 -11.09 -0.15
N TYR A 167 7.03 -12.04 0.71
CA TYR A 167 8.40 -12.10 1.23
C TYR A 167 9.45 -12.17 0.13
N ALA A 168 9.25 -13.04 -0.86
CA ALA A 168 10.20 -13.21 -1.95
C ALA A 168 10.33 -11.94 -2.81
N MET A 169 9.21 -11.30 -3.17
CA MET A 169 9.24 -10.09 -4.00
C MET A 169 9.83 -8.89 -3.25
N TYR A 170 9.53 -8.72 -1.95
CA TYR A 170 10.10 -7.63 -1.16
C TYR A 170 11.61 -7.76 -1.05
N ARG A 171 12.11 -8.95 -0.70
CA ARG A 171 13.55 -9.22 -0.59
C ARG A 171 14.34 -9.10 -1.90
N SER A 172 13.65 -9.08 -3.03
CA SER A 172 14.29 -8.83 -4.34
C SER A 172 14.48 -7.34 -4.64
N VAL A 173 13.79 -6.46 -3.90
CA VAL A 173 13.90 -5.00 -4.05
C VAL A 173 15.16 -4.51 -3.33
N PRO A 174 16.02 -3.69 -3.97
CA PRO A 174 17.22 -3.18 -3.33
C PRO A 174 16.92 -2.43 -2.04
N GLY A 175 17.53 -2.89 -0.94
CA GLY A 175 17.40 -2.30 0.38
C GLY A 175 16.29 -2.89 1.27
N LEU A 176 15.43 -3.77 0.74
CA LEU A 176 14.41 -4.51 1.50
C LEU A 176 14.81 -5.93 1.82
#